data_38d4ba25ad50b4c008c81abc69185760
#
_entry.id   38d4ba25ad50b4c008c81abc69185760
#
_cell.length_a   1.000
_cell.length_b   1.000
_cell.length_c   1.000
_cell.angle_alpha   90.00
_cell.angle_beta   90.00
_cell.angle_gamma   90.00
#
_symmetry.space_group_name_H-M   'P 1'
#
loop_
_entity.id
_entity.type
_entity.pdbx_description
1 polymer ?
#
loop_
_entity_poly.entity_id
_entity_poly.type
_entity_poly.pdbx_seq_one_letter_code
_entity_poly.pdbx_strand_id
1 'polypeptide(L)'
;GQDICELELDTAALCGLDAGGRRSGLFFYRLLLVRDQDTLFTDSRNNVDFTLGADGGQAFRLLVYDGGDPVPEWFGQGVLYHVFVDRFRRGAGAVRYQTGARGAVMEPDWAHGIPPFAERQGDSLANNTFFGGNLWGVAEALDYLADLGVRVLYLSPIFRAYSNHKYDTGDYLAVDEGFGGEAALDALLDKAKRYGIAVILDGVFNHTGDDSRYFNRYGTYPDTGAYQSPDSPYRDWYEFSEWPDRYASWWGIPILPKLNHKNDVCRSFFTGVDGVGARYIRRGIAGWRLDVADELSDDFLDEFHASVRAAGEESARKPVIIGEVWENAAEKTAYGRRRRYLQGGQLDS
;
A
#
# COMPACT_ATOMS: atom_id res chain seq x y z
N GLY A 1 -7.42 33.15 -37.11
CA GLY A 1 -6.98 33.19 -35.70
C GLY A 1 -7.80 32.20 -34.90
N GLN A 2 -7.21 31.55 -33.95
CA GLN A 2 -7.98 30.77 -32.97
C GLN A 2 -8.34 31.74 -31.85
N ASP A 3 -9.64 31.86 -31.56
CA ASP A 3 -10.08 32.62 -30.39
C ASP A 3 -9.88 31.76 -29.15
N ILE A 4 -9.07 32.25 -28.20
CA ILE A 4 -8.83 31.61 -26.91
C ILE A 4 -9.68 32.32 -25.88
N CYS A 5 -10.51 31.56 -25.17
CA CYS A 5 -11.22 32.04 -23.99
C CYS A 5 -10.54 31.53 -22.74
N GLU A 6 -10.25 32.42 -21.82
CA GLU A 6 -9.58 32.11 -20.52
C GLU A 6 -10.55 32.49 -19.40
N LEU A 7 -10.62 31.59 -18.39
CA LEU A 7 -11.37 31.81 -17.15
C LEU A 7 -10.46 31.50 -15.97
N GLU A 8 -10.25 32.50 -15.13
CA GLU A 8 -9.54 32.34 -13.86
C GLU A 8 -10.54 31.97 -12.75
N LEU A 9 -10.26 30.91 -12.01
CA LEU A 9 -11.07 30.44 -10.91
C LEU A 9 -10.30 30.58 -9.59
N ASP A 10 -10.90 31.30 -8.62
CA ASP A 10 -10.37 31.32 -7.26
C ASP A 10 -10.72 30.01 -6.53
N THR A 11 -9.71 29.16 -6.30
CA THR A 11 -9.88 27.90 -5.57
C THR A 11 -10.34 28.11 -4.13
N ALA A 12 -10.02 29.26 -3.53
CA ALA A 12 -10.48 29.61 -2.18
C ALA A 12 -12.00 29.83 -2.14
N ALA A 13 -12.58 30.33 -3.23
CA ALA A 13 -14.02 30.50 -3.34
C ALA A 13 -14.75 29.19 -3.65
N LEU A 14 -14.07 28.23 -4.32
CA LEU A 14 -14.64 26.93 -4.68
C LEU A 14 -14.62 25.94 -3.51
N CYS A 15 -13.56 25.94 -2.70
CA CYS A 15 -13.32 24.93 -1.68
C CYS A 15 -13.47 25.53 -0.27
N GLY A 16 -14.34 24.93 0.54
CA GLY A 16 -14.27 25.06 2.00
C GLY A 16 -13.01 24.36 2.55
N LEU A 17 -12.70 24.63 3.83
CA LEU A 17 -11.69 23.86 4.55
C LEU A 17 -12.27 22.51 4.96
N ASP A 18 -11.51 21.42 4.77
CA ASP A 18 -11.83 20.11 5.33
C ASP A 18 -11.57 20.07 6.85
N ALA A 19 -11.83 18.92 7.50
CA ALA A 19 -11.61 18.74 8.93
C ALA A 19 -10.13 18.90 9.34
N GLY A 20 -9.19 18.77 8.40
CA GLY A 20 -7.75 19.02 8.60
C GLY A 20 -7.31 20.45 8.27
N GLY A 21 -8.24 21.35 7.96
CA GLY A 21 -7.95 22.73 7.58
C GLY A 21 -7.38 22.89 6.17
N ARG A 22 -7.51 21.87 5.30
CA ARG A 22 -6.99 21.86 3.93
C ARG A 22 -8.08 22.26 2.95
N ARG A 23 -7.69 22.91 1.86
CA ARG A 23 -8.60 23.23 0.76
C ARG A 23 -8.50 22.16 -0.32
N SER A 24 -9.49 21.30 -0.39
CA SER A 24 -9.53 20.25 -1.38
C SER A 24 -10.96 19.98 -1.88
N GLY A 25 -11.08 19.50 -3.10
CA GLY A 25 -12.38 19.15 -3.67
C GLY A 25 -12.27 18.58 -5.08
N LEU A 26 -13.27 17.81 -5.46
CA LEU A 26 -13.49 17.42 -6.85
C LEU A 26 -14.75 18.10 -7.34
N PHE A 27 -14.60 18.89 -8.38
CA PHE A 27 -15.67 19.65 -9.02
C PHE A 27 -15.94 19.10 -10.40
N PHE A 28 -17.20 19.20 -10.81
CA PHE A 28 -17.63 18.87 -12.15
C PHE A 28 -18.15 20.14 -12.79
N TYR A 29 -17.65 20.47 -13.98
CA TYR A 29 -18.08 21.66 -14.70
C TYR A 29 -18.38 21.38 -16.15
N ARG A 30 -19.20 22.25 -16.74
CA ARG A 30 -19.47 22.30 -18.16
C ARG A 30 -19.33 23.73 -18.64
N LEU A 31 -18.90 23.88 -19.85
CA LEU A 31 -18.95 25.16 -20.52
C LEU A 31 -20.30 25.28 -21.27
N LEU A 32 -20.88 26.45 -21.22
CA LEU A 32 -22.14 26.80 -21.86
C LEU A 32 -21.83 27.81 -22.94
N LEU A 33 -22.15 27.47 -24.18
CA LEU A 33 -22.08 28.39 -25.31
C LEU A 33 -23.49 28.86 -25.64
N VAL A 34 -23.70 30.16 -25.52
CA VAL A 34 -24.99 30.80 -25.82
C VAL A 34 -24.83 31.66 -27.05
N ARG A 35 -25.65 31.40 -28.08
CA ARG A 35 -25.74 32.22 -29.28
C ARG A 35 -27.21 32.44 -29.61
N ASP A 36 -27.64 33.69 -29.58
CA ASP A 36 -29.03 34.10 -29.78
C ASP A 36 -29.98 33.36 -28.82
N GLN A 37 -30.83 32.46 -29.35
CA GLN A 37 -31.72 31.61 -28.54
C GLN A 37 -31.20 30.18 -28.38
N ASP A 38 -30.08 29.85 -29.00
CA ASP A 38 -29.49 28.53 -28.95
C ASP A 38 -28.48 28.42 -27.78
N THR A 39 -28.58 27.32 -27.05
CA THR A 39 -27.67 26.99 -25.97
C THR A 39 -27.06 25.61 -26.23
N LEU A 40 -25.73 25.53 -26.26
CA LEU A 40 -24.99 24.29 -26.42
C LEU A 40 -24.13 24.04 -25.18
N PHE A 41 -24.08 22.80 -24.75
CA PHE A 41 -23.28 22.34 -23.64
C PHE A 41 -22.08 21.57 -24.15
N THR A 42 -20.96 21.67 -23.42
CA THR A 42 -19.82 20.78 -23.66
C THR A 42 -20.09 19.41 -23.07
N ASP A 43 -19.73 18.37 -23.83
CA ASP A 43 -19.71 16.97 -23.42
C ASP A 43 -18.25 16.49 -23.44
N SER A 44 -17.68 16.28 -22.24
CA SER A 44 -16.29 15.89 -22.09
C SER A 44 -16.07 14.43 -22.49
N ARG A 45 -15.06 14.16 -23.31
CA ARG A 45 -14.69 12.80 -23.70
C ARG A 45 -13.58 12.20 -22.82
N ASN A 46 -12.62 13.01 -22.43
CA ASN A 46 -11.41 12.56 -21.71
C ASN A 46 -10.86 13.62 -20.76
N ASN A 47 -11.70 14.55 -20.31
CA ASN A 47 -11.34 15.72 -19.51
C ASN A 47 -10.43 16.77 -20.21
N VAL A 48 -10.19 16.61 -21.51
CA VAL A 48 -9.44 17.54 -22.37
C VAL A 48 -10.26 17.90 -23.59
N ASP A 49 -10.67 16.89 -24.37
CA ASP A 49 -11.46 17.05 -25.57
C ASP A 49 -12.96 17.05 -25.25
N PHE A 50 -13.75 17.71 -26.10
CA PHE A 50 -15.19 17.75 -25.93
C PHE A 50 -15.92 17.79 -27.28
N THR A 51 -17.22 17.48 -27.25
CA THR A 51 -18.17 17.76 -28.29
C THR A 51 -19.22 18.74 -27.78
N LEU A 52 -19.95 19.37 -28.69
CA LEU A 52 -21.06 20.25 -28.36
C LEU A 52 -22.37 19.51 -28.60
N GLY A 53 -23.33 19.63 -27.69
CA GLY A 53 -24.67 19.05 -27.78
C GLY A 53 -25.71 19.91 -27.09
N ALA A 54 -26.97 19.72 -27.46
CA ALA A 54 -28.12 20.40 -26.84
C ALA A 54 -28.35 19.90 -25.40
N ASP A 55 -28.04 18.61 -25.15
CA ASP A 55 -28.15 17.99 -23.83
C ASP A 55 -26.75 17.83 -23.25
N GLY A 56 -26.53 18.32 -22.04
CA GLY A 56 -25.25 18.21 -21.39
C GLY A 56 -24.86 16.73 -21.12
N GLY A 57 -23.83 16.23 -21.81
CA GLY A 57 -23.25 14.90 -21.59
C GLY A 57 -22.35 14.86 -20.37
N GLN A 58 -21.18 14.18 -20.47
CA GLN A 58 -20.23 14.06 -19.39
C GLN A 58 -19.59 15.42 -19.05
N ALA A 59 -19.53 15.75 -17.78
CA ALA A 59 -18.86 16.96 -17.30
C ALA A 59 -17.33 16.81 -17.31
N PHE A 60 -16.62 17.93 -17.44
CA PHE A 60 -15.20 18.00 -17.11
C PHE A 60 -15.01 17.91 -15.61
N ARG A 61 -13.84 17.44 -15.20
CA ARG A 61 -13.46 17.33 -13.81
C ARG A 61 -12.35 18.32 -13.47
N LEU A 62 -12.50 18.99 -12.34
CA LEU A 62 -11.47 19.85 -11.75
C LEU A 62 -11.16 19.32 -10.34
N LEU A 63 -9.98 18.77 -10.17
CA LEU A 63 -9.46 18.36 -8.86
C LEU A 63 -8.69 19.53 -8.26
N VAL A 64 -9.14 19.99 -7.11
CA VAL A 64 -8.40 20.96 -6.26
C VAL A 64 -7.84 20.23 -5.08
N TYR A 65 -6.55 20.38 -4.82
CA TYR A 65 -5.85 19.76 -3.70
C TYR A 65 -4.90 20.76 -3.04
N ASP A 66 -4.62 20.52 -1.76
CA ASP A 66 -3.67 21.33 -1.01
C ASP A 66 -2.24 20.93 -1.41
N GLY A 67 -1.51 21.86 -2.04
CA GLY A 67 -0.10 21.68 -2.42
C GLY A 67 0.89 21.83 -1.28
N GLY A 68 0.42 21.99 -0.03
CA GLY A 68 1.29 22.17 1.13
C GLY A 68 2.15 20.97 1.49
N ASP A 69 1.76 19.77 1.03
CA ASP A 69 2.56 18.54 1.17
C ASP A 69 2.80 17.89 -0.21
N PRO A 70 3.66 18.45 -1.06
CA PRO A 70 3.90 17.94 -2.40
C PRO A 70 4.58 16.57 -2.36
N VAL A 71 4.34 15.76 -3.39
CA VAL A 71 5.08 14.49 -3.60
C VAL A 71 6.58 14.75 -3.55
N PRO A 72 7.38 13.90 -2.86
CA PRO A 72 8.83 14.07 -2.81
C PRO A 72 9.47 14.12 -4.21
N GLU A 73 10.29 15.12 -4.50
CA GLU A 73 10.93 15.29 -5.81
C GLU A 73 11.68 14.04 -6.26
N TRP A 74 12.34 13.34 -5.33
CA TRP A 74 13.11 12.14 -5.64
C TRP A 74 12.24 10.99 -6.18
N PHE A 75 10.94 10.96 -5.87
CA PHE A 75 10.04 9.87 -6.28
C PHE A 75 9.75 9.88 -7.79
N GLY A 76 9.67 11.04 -8.41
CA GLY A 76 9.43 11.22 -9.86
C GLY A 76 10.67 11.09 -10.74
N GLN A 77 11.86 10.84 -10.16
CA GLN A 77 13.14 10.86 -10.89
C GLN A 77 13.64 9.44 -11.18
N GLY A 78 13.36 8.92 -12.37
CA GLY A 78 13.87 7.63 -12.82
C GLY A 78 12.84 6.52 -12.81
N VAL A 79 13.31 5.27 -12.74
CA VAL A 79 12.48 4.07 -12.82
C VAL A 79 12.15 3.58 -11.42
N LEU A 80 10.85 3.33 -11.17
CA LEU A 80 10.41 2.49 -10.06
C LEU A 80 10.40 1.04 -10.52
N TYR A 81 11.16 0.18 -9.82
CA TYR A 81 11.27 -1.24 -10.13
C TYR A 81 10.68 -2.08 -9.00
N HIS A 82 9.70 -2.92 -9.34
CA HIS A 82 9.07 -3.83 -8.38
C HIS A 82 9.81 -5.16 -8.33
N VAL A 83 10.09 -5.65 -7.13
CA VAL A 83 10.73 -6.95 -6.89
C VAL A 83 9.81 -7.84 -6.07
N PHE A 84 9.43 -8.97 -6.66
CA PHE A 84 8.90 -10.12 -5.92
C PHE A 84 10.08 -10.92 -5.38
N VAL A 85 10.40 -10.78 -4.10
CA VAL A 85 11.67 -11.18 -3.50
C VAL A 85 12.00 -12.66 -3.73
N ASP A 86 11.03 -13.58 -3.52
CA ASP A 86 11.24 -15.02 -3.69
C ASP A 86 11.66 -15.42 -5.12
N ARG A 87 11.31 -14.61 -6.11
CA ARG A 87 11.49 -14.93 -7.54
C ARG A 87 12.52 -14.07 -8.25
N PHE A 88 13.23 -13.19 -7.52
CA PHE A 88 14.14 -12.24 -8.15
C PHE A 88 15.56 -12.76 -8.25
N ARG A 89 16.21 -13.09 -7.13
CA ARG A 89 17.58 -13.61 -7.10
C ARG A 89 17.89 -14.32 -5.79
N ARG A 90 18.54 -15.48 -5.86
CA ARG A 90 19.17 -16.13 -4.71
C ARG A 90 20.45 -15.41 -4.38
N GLY A 91 20.57 -14.85 -3.18
CA GLY A 91 21.82 -14.28 -2.66
C GLY A 91 22.58 -15.26 -1.79
N ALA A 92 23.86 -15.00 -1.60
CA ALA A 92 24.78 -15.90 -0.87
C ALA A 92 24.65 -15.83 0.66
N GLY A 93 23.89 -14.88 1.21
CA GLY A 93 23.72 -14.75 2.68
C GLY A 93 22.87 -15.86 3.28
N ALA A 94 22.95 -16.01 4.60
CA ALA A 94 22.19 -17.01 5.33
C ALA A 94 20.68 -16.73 5.27
N VAL A 95 19.90 -17.78 5.03
CA VAL A 95 18.44 -17.78 5.04
C VAL A 95 17.91 -18.98 5.81
N ARG A 96 16.75 -18.83 6.44
CA ARG A 96 16.12 -19.91 7.20
C ARG A 96 14.62 -19.94 6.91
N TYR A 97 14.18 -20.94 6.18
CA TYR A 97 12.77 -21.14 5.92
C TYR A 97 12.05 -21.76 7.11
N GLN A 98 10.84 -21.30 7.37
CA GLN A 98 10.02 -21.84 8.44
C GLN A 98 9.43 -23.19 8.01
N THR A 99 9.50 -24.15 8.93
CA THR A 99 8.84 -25.45 8.80
C THR A 99 7.57 -25.47 9.66
N GLY A 100 6.65 -24.53 9.40
CA GLY A 100 5.38 -24.45 10.15
C GLY A 100 4.38 -25.54 9.76
N ALA A 101 3.17 -25.49 10.33
CA ALA A 101 2.09 -26.46 10.11
C ALA A 101 1.73 -26.67 8.62
N ARG A 102 2.07 -25.74 7.76
CA ARG A 102 1.85 -25.79 6.31
C ARG A 102 3.12 -26.15 5.52
N GLY A 103 4.30 -26.10 6.15
CA GLY A 103 5.61 -26.46 5.58
C GLY A 103 6.03 -25.60 4.37
N ALA A 104 7.32 -25.28 4.26
CA ALA A 104 7.87 -24.68 3.05
C ALA A 104 8.36 -25.78 2.10
N VAL A 105 8.02 -25.69 0.83
CA VAL A 105 8.49 -26.55 -0.26
C VAL A 105 9.49 -25.75 -1.07
N MET A 106 10.74 -26.23 -1.17
CA MET A 106 11.76 -25.57 -1.97
C MET A 106 11.72 -26.09 -3.40
N GLU A 107 11.60 -25.16 -4.37
CA GLU A 107 11.76 -25.48 -5.79
C GLU A 107 13.26 -25.54 -6.11
N PRO A 108 13.79 -26.70 -6.48
CA PRO A 108 15.22 -26.85 -6.75
C PRO A 108 15.63 -26.22 -8.09
N ASP A 109 14.75 -26.26 -9.09
CA ASP A 109 15.03 -25.71 -10.41
C ASP A 109 14.63 -24.25 -10.51
N TRP A 110 15.59 -23.38 -10.20
CA TRP A 110 15.40 -21.93 -10.31
C TRP A 110 15.01 -21.45 -11.71
N ALA A 111 15.56 -22.07 -12.73
CA ALA A 111 15.44 -21.59 -14.11
C ALA A 111 14.15 -22.06 -14.82
N HIS A 112 13.68 -23.27 -14.51
CA HIS A 112 12.60 -23.91 -15.23
C HIS A 112 11.47 -24.42 -14.33
N GLY A 113 11.63 -24.31 -13.02
CA GLY A 113 10.60 -24.68 -12.06
C GLY A 113 9.31 -23.90 -12.30
N ILE A 114 8.19 -24.61 -12.20
CA ILE A 114 6.84 -24.03 -12.37
C ILE A 114 6.16 -24.03 -11.00
N PRO A 115 5.79 -22.86 -10.47
CA PRO A 115 5.03 -22.82 -9.22
C PRO A 115 3.64 -23.46 -9.42
N PRO A 116 3.08 -24.09 -8.38
CA PRO A 116 1.70 -24.55 -8.43
C PRO A 116 0.76 -23.39 -8.82
N PHE A 117 -0.19 -23.69 -9.69
CA PHE A 117 -1.22 -22.73 -10.13
C PHE A 117 -2.60 -23.39 -10.06
N ALA A 118 -3.63 -22.55 -9.96
CA ALA A 118 -5.02 -22.99 -9.95
C ALA A 118 -5.39 -23.50 -11.37
N GLU A 119 -5.80 -24.75 -11.50
CA GLU A 119 -6.30 -25.30 -12.77
C GLU A 119 -7.74 -24.87 -13.03
N ARG A 120 -8.49 -24.60 -11.97
CA ARG A 120 -9.89 -24.17 -12.01
C ARG A 120 -10.11 -22.99 -11.09
N GLN A 121 -11.08 -22.15 -11.43
CA GLN A 121 -11.51 -21.07 -10.53
C GLN A 121 -12.03 -21.65 -9.20
N GLY A 122 -11.45 -21.20 -8.09
CA GLY A 122 -11.79 -21.66 -6.74
C GLY A 122 -10.86 -22.73 -6.17
N ASP A 123 -9.89 -23.23 -6.94
CA ASP A 123 -8.87 -24.12 -6.41
C ASP A 123 -8.03 -23.41 -5.34
N SER A 124 -7.83 -24.09 -4.21
CA SER A 124 -7.01 -23.59 -3.13
C SER A 124 -5.52 -23.84 -3.41
N LEU A 125 -4.71 -22.78 -3.36
CA LEU A 125 -3.27 -22.86 -3.43
C LEU A 125 -2.65 -22.71 -2.04
N ALA A 126 -1.69 -23.56 -1.71
CA ALA A 126 -0.97 -23.46 -0.45
C ALA A 126 -0.01 -22.25 -0.43
N ASN A 127 0.43 -21.76 -1.58
CA ASN A 127 1.38 -20.66 -1.75
C ASN A 127 2.68 -20.82 -0.93
N ASN A 128 3.09 -22.06 -0.72
CA ASN A 128 4.23 -22.46 0.11
C ASN A 128 5.45 -22.96 -0.67
N THR A 129 5.42 -22.83 -1.99
CA THR A 129 6.56 -23.19 -2.86
C THR A 129 7.48 -21.98 -3.04
N PHE A 130 8.69 -22.11 -2.55
CA PHE A 130 9.71 -21.07 -2.56
C PHE A 130 10.79 -21.37 -3.59
N PHE A 131 11.18 -20.39 -4.36
CA PHE A 131 12.31 -20.44 -5.28
C PHE A 131 13.62 -20.00 -4.62
N GLY A 132 13.55 -19.39 -3.46
CA GLY A 132 14.71 -19.06 -2.65
C GLY A 132 15.36 -17.73 -2.96
N GLY A 133 14.69 -16.84 -3.70
CA GLY A 133 15.09 -15.44 -3.79
C GLY A 133 15.03 -14.79 -2.40
N ASN A 134 15.95 -13.87 -2.13
CA ASN A 134 16.08 -13.25 -0.82
C ASN A 134 16.66 -11.82 -0.91
N LEU A 135 16.66 -11.09 0.22
CA LEU A 135 17.13 -9.70 0.25
C LEU A 135 18.64 -9.57 0.01
N TRP A 136 19.44 -10.62 0.30
CA TRP A 136 20.84 -10.64 -0.09
C TRP A 136 21.00 -10.62 -1.60
N GLY A 137 20.17 -11.40 -2.33
CA GLY A 137 20.15 -11.41 -3.78
C GLY A 137 19.72 -10.08 -4.37
N VAL A 138 18.74 -9.41 -3.75
CA VAL A 138 18.34 -8.04 -4.13
C VAL A 138 19.52 -7.08 -3.92
N ALA A 139 20.18 -7.15 -2.78
CA ALA A 139 21.34 -6.31 -2.49
C ALA A 139 22.51 -6.57 -3.46
N GLU A 140 22.74 -7.81 -3.86
CA GLU A 140 23.76 -8.16 -4.86
C GLU A 140 23.46 -7.59 -6.24
N ALA A 141 22.19 -7.43 -6.61
CA ALA A 141 21.75 -6.94 -7.91
C ALA A 141 21.64 -5.40 -8.02
N LEU A 142 21.96 -4.65 -6.97
CA LEU A 142 21.78 -3.18 -6.98
C LEU A 142 22.63 -2.43 -8.00
N ASP A 143 23.80 -2.94 -8.36
CA ASP A 143 24.63 -2.40 -9.46
C ASP A 143 23.90 -2.51 -10.80
N TYR A 144 23.40 -3.69 -11.14
CA TYR A 144 22.55 -3.91 -12.32
C TYR A 144 21.31 -3.00 -12.34
N LEU A 145 20.62 -2.88 -11.20
CA LEU A 145 19.42 -2.03 -11.10
C LEU A 145 19.78 -0.53 -11.27
N ALA A 146 20.90 -0.09 -10.72
CA ALA A 146 21.37 1.28 -10.88
C ALA A 146 21.74 1.60 -12.35
N ASP A 147 22.40 0.66 -13.03
CA ASP A 147 22.75 0.78 -14.46
C ASP A 147 21.49 0.81 -15.36
N LEU A 148 20.42 0.12 -14.95
CA LEU A 148 19.11 0.18 -15.60
C LEU A 148 18.38 1.51 -15.38
N GLY A 149 18.88 2.39 -14.51
CA GLY A 149 18.26 3.68 -14.19
C GLY A 149 17.23 3.60 -13.07
N VAL A 150 17.20 2.52 -12.29
CA VAL A 150 16.31 2.39 -11.12
C VAL A 150 16.69 3.41 -10.05
N ARG A 151 15.71 4.18 -9.58
CA ARG A 151 15.83 5.14 -8.48
C ARG A 151 14.94 4.77 -7.31
N VAL A 152 13.90 4.00 -7.56
CA VAL A 152 12.97 3.51 -6.53
C VAL A 152 12.84 2.00 -6.66
N LEU A 153 13.13 1.30 -5.59
CA LEU A 153 12.98 -0.15 -5.47
C LEU A 153 11.78 -0.44 -4.57
N TYR A 154 10.70 -0.95 -5.13
CA TYR A 154 9.56 -1.42 -4.38
C TYR A 154 9.66 -2.94 -4.16
N LEU A 155 9.62 -3.38 -2.92
CA LEU A 155 9.64 -4.78 -2.54
C LEU A 155 8.22 -5.26 -2.22
N SER A 156 7.80 -6.41 -2.79
CA SER A 156 6.67 -7.16 -2.25
C SER A 156 6.86 -7.43 -0.76
N PRO A 157 5.81 -7.81 -0.01
CA PRO A 157 5.91 -7.97 1.44
C PRO A 157 7.12 -8.80 1.86
N ILE A 158 7.84 -8.33 2.87
CA ILE A 158 9.06 -8.98 3.36
C ILE A 158 8.96 -9.47 4.81
N PHE A 159 7.85 -9.15 5.48
CA PHE A 159 7.65 -9.53 6.87
C PHE A 159 7.42 -11.02 7.02
N ARG A 160 7.71 -11.53 8.21
CA ARG A 160 7.51 -12.94 8.53
C ARG A 160 6.08 -13.35 8.19
N ALA A 161 5.94 -14.36 7.34
CA ALA A 161 4.67 -14.90 6.89
C ALA A 161 4.85 -16.33 6.38
N TYR A 162 3.76 -17.08 6.34
CA TYR A 162 3.76 -18.44 5.88
C TYR A 162 3.98 -18.57 4.35
N SER A 163 3.25 -17.77 3.56
CA SER A 163 3.26 -17.88 2.10
C SER A 163 4.54 -17.34 1.46
N ASN A 164 4.78 -17.72 0.22
CA ASN A 164 5.86 -17.18 -0.60
C ASN A 164 5.65 -15.72 -1.00
N HIS A 165 4.40 -15.24 -1.08
CA HIS A 165 4.04 -13.85 -1.39
C HIS A 165 3.97 -12.93 -0.15
N LYS A 166 3.78 -13.50 1.04
CA LYS A 166 3.78 -12.83 2.35
C LYS A 166 2.70 -11.76 2.58
N TYR A 167 1.64 -11.77 1.74
CA TYR A 167 0.45 -10.95 2.02
C TYR A 167 -0.37 -11.46 3.21
N ASP A 168 -0.10 -12.65 3.71
CA ASP A 168 -0.59 -13.22 4.96
C ASP A 168 0.37 -12.90 6.12
N THR A 169 0.63 -11.63 6.37
CA THR A 169 1.62 -11.20 7.36
C THR A 169 1.43 -11.88 8.72
N GLY A 170 2.51 -12.51 9.20
CA GLY A 170 2.57 -13.23 10.47
C GLY A 170 3.13 -12.39 11.62
N ASP A 171 4.14 -11.56 11.37
CA ASP A 171 4.73 -10.65 12.35
C ASP A 171 5.27 -9.39 11.68
N TYR A 172 4.65 -8.24 11.92
CA TYR A 172 5.06 -6.95 11.36
C TYR A 172 6.38 -6.40 11.93
N LEU A 173 6.87 -6.98 13.02
CA LEU A 173 8.11 -6.54 13.68
C LEU A 173 9.32 -7.40 13.32
N ALA A 174 9.15 -8.37 12.43
CA ALA A 174 10.21 -9.29 12.02
C ALA A 174 10.24 -9.42 10.49
N VAL A 175 11.40 -9.19 9.89
CA VAL A 175 11.68 -9.56 8.51
C VAL A 175 11.78 -11.07 8.41
N ASP A 176 11.25 -11.68 7.35
CA ASP A 176 11.25 -13.13 7.18
C ASP A 176 12.67 -13.69 7.07
N GLU A 177 12.95 -14.71 7.89
CA GLU A 177 14.26 -15.38 7.90
C GLU A 177 14.58 -16.11 6.58
N GLY A 178 13.55 -16.54 5.85
CA GLY A 178 13.68 -17.07 4.50
C GLY A 178 14.15 -16.02 3.49
N PHE A 179 13.92 -14.75 3.80
CA PHE A 179 14.43 -13.62 3.01
C PHE A 179 15.75 -13.05 3.58
N GLY A 180 16.31 -13.66 4.63
CA GLY A 180 17.57 -13.27 5.26
C GLY A 180 17.43 -12.42 6.51
N GLY A 181 16.21 -12.20 6.97
CA GLY A 181 15.92 -11.50 8.22
C GLY A 181 16.36 -10.03 8.25
N GLU A 182 16.46 -9.50 9.47
CA GLU A 182 16.79 -8.10 9.72
C GLU A 182 18.16 -7.71 9.12
N ALA A 183 19.16 -8.61 9.23
CA ALA A 183 20.50 -8.34 8.72
C ALA A 183 20.56 -8.15 7.21
N ALA A 184 19.73 -8.90 6.45
CA ALA A 184 19.66 -8.75 5.01
C ALA A 184 18.97 -7.44 4.60
N LEU A 185 17.93 -7.02 5.34
CA LEU A 185 17.31 -5.73 5.12
C LEU A 185 18.29 -4.58 5.37
N ASP A 186 19.03 -4.61 6.49
CA ASP A 186 20.00 -3.56 6.80
C ASP A 186 21.09 -3.47 5.73
N ALA A 187 21.65 -4.60 5.30
CA ALA A 187 22.65 -4.64 4.24
C ALA A 187 22.10 -4.10 2.90
N LEU A 188 20.84 -4.42 2.56
CA LEU A 188 20.17 -3.89 1.39
C LEU A 188 20.01 -2.37 1.47
N LEU A 189 19.51 -1.84 2.59
CA LEU A 189 19.30 -0.40 2.79
C LEU A 189 20.61 0.38 2.72
N ASP A 190 21.66 -0.13 3.38
CA ASP A 190 23.00 0.48 3.37
C ASP A 190 23.59 0.52 1.94
N LYS A 191 23.42 -0.56 1.19
CA LYS A 191 23.91 -0.62 -0.18
C LYS A 191 23.06 0.25 -1.11
N ALA A 192 21.72 0.21 -1.01
CA ALA A 192 20.82 1.03 -1.81
C ALA A 192 21.10 2.53 -1.64
N LYS A 193 21.37 2.98 -0.40
CA LYS A 193 21.78 4.36 -0.11
C LYS A 193 23.02 4.78 -0.91
N ARG A 194 24.02 3.89 -1.04
CA ARG A 194 25.25 4.19 -1.82
C ARG A 194 24.99 4.32 -3.31
N TYR A 195 23.98 3.60 -3.84
CA TYR A 195 23.56 3.69 -5.24
C TYR A 195 22.52 4.78 -5.51
N GLY A 196 22.10 5.53 -4.48
CA GLY A 196 21.04 6.53 -4.60
C GLY A 196 19.67 5.93 -4.93
N ILE A 197 19.44 4.66 -4.55
CA ILE A 197 18.18 3.95 -4.74
C ILE A 197 17.36 4.03 -3.45
N ALA A 198 16.15 4.54 -3.57
CA ALA A 198 15.17 4.60 -2.49
C ALA A 198 14.42 3.26 -2.38
N VAL A 199 14.33 2.67 -1.18
CA VAL A 199 13.62 1.41 -0.96
C VAL A 199 12.25 1.67 -0.35
N ILE A 200 11.19 1.13 -0.95
CA ILE A 200 9.80 1.19 -0.49
C ILE A 200 9.36 -0.22 -0.10
N LEU A 201 8.70 -0.35 1.03
CA LEU A 201 8.12 -1.62 1.49
C LEU A 201 6.61 -1.69 1.23
N ASP A 202 6.10 -2.91 1.16
CA ASP A 202 4.67 -3.21 1.10
C ASP A 202 4.08 -3.28 2.51
N GLY A 203 3.06 -2.48 2.76
CA GLY A 203 2.31 -2.41 4.01
C GLY A 203 0.97 -3.11 3.91
N VAL A 204 0.93 -4.39 4.29
CA VAL A 204 -0.30 -5.19 4.32
C VAL A 204 -0.99 -4.97 5.67
N PHE A 205 -1.70 -3.86 5.81
CA PHE A 205 -2.23 -3.43 7.11
C PHE A 205 -3.75 -3.64 7.25
N ASN A 206 -4.42 -4.14 6.22
CA ASN A 206 -5.86 -4.45 6.28
C ASN A 206 -6.16 -5.78 6.99
N HIS A 207 -5.26 -6.75 6.90
CA HIS A 207 -5.45 -8.11 7.43
C HIS A 207 -4.12 -8.74 7.83
N THR A 208 -4.18 -9.85 8.56
CA THR A 208 -3.03 -10.69 8.89
C THR A 208 -3.22 -12.09 8.31
N GLY A 209 -2.20 -12.93 8.39
CA GLY A 209 -2.38 -14.38 8.28
C GLY A 209 -3.14 -14.93 9.49
N ASP A 210 -3.91 -16.01 9.30
CA ASP A 210 -4.57 -16.72 10.40
C ASP A 210 -3.57 -17.44 11.32
N ASP A 211 -2.34 -17.64 10.85
CA ASP A 211 -1.21 -18.15 11.62
C ASP A 211 -0.30 -17.03 12.17
N SER A 212 -0.71 -15.76 12.05
CA SER A 212 0.06 -14.64 12.61
C SER A 212 0.18 -14.70 14.13
N ARG A 213 1.18 -14.04 14.68
CA ARG A 213 1.38 -13.82 16.12
C ARG A 213 0.12 -13.26 16.81
N TYR A 214 -0.62 -12.42 16.10
CA TYR A 214 -1.77 -11.70 16.63
C TYR A 214 -3.05 -12.55 16.63
N PHE A 215 -3.25 -13.37 15.60
CA PHE A 215 -4.40 -14.29 15.50
C PHE A 215 -4.08 -15.67 16.04
N ASN A 216 -2.95 -16.23 15.66
CA ASN A 216 -2.30 -17.46 16.14
C ASN A 216 -3.20 -18.71 16.17
N ARG A 217 -3.92 -18.95 15.08
CA ARG A 217 -4.85 -20.09 14.99
C ARG A 217 -4.19 -21.44 15.26
N TYR A 218 -2.93 -21.60 14.85
CA TYR A 218 -2.22 -22.88 14.89
C TYR A 218 -1.19 -22.99 16.02
N GLY A 219 -1.10 -21.99 16.89
CA GLY A 219 -0.08 -22.00 17.97
C GLY A 219 1.34 -21.89 17.46
N THR A 220 1.56 -21.25 16.33
CA THR A 220 2.89 -21.06 15.70
C THR A 220 3.79 -20.13 16.53
N TYR A 221 3.18 -19.19 17.23
CA TYR A 221 3.87 -18.21 18.07
C TYR A 221 3.65 -18.51 19.55
N PRO A 222 4.59 -18.14 20.43
CA PRO A 222 4.45 -18.35 21.88
C PRO A 222 3.38 -17.45 22.53
N ASP A 223 3.02 -16.35 21.86
CA ASP A 223 2.00 -15.41 22.33
C ASP A 223 0.59 -16.02 22.21
N THR A 224 -0.29 -15.66 23.13
CA THR A 224 -1.69 -16.05 23.03
C THR A 224 -2.42 -15.15 22.00
N GLY A 225 -2.71 -15.69 20.84
CA GLY A 225 -3.41 -14.97 19.78
C GLY A 225 -4.93 -14.85 20.00
N ALA A 226 -5.57 -14.01 19.22
CA ALA A 226 -7.00 -13.71 19.29
C ALA A 226 -7.91 -14.95 19.07
N TYR A 227 -7.44 -15.92 18.28
CA TYR A 227 -8.17 -17.16 18.04
C TYR A 227 -8.11 -18.12 19.23
N GLN A 228 -7.02 -18.09 20.01
CA GLN A 228 -6.73 -19.06 21.07
C GLN A 228 -7.44 -18.75 22.39
N SER A 229 -7.70 -17.48 22.68
CA SER A 229 -8.35 -17.08 23.93
C SER A 229 -9.18 -15.80 23.77
N PRO A 230 -10.38 -15.76 24.38
CA PRO A 230 -11.13 -14.50 24.47
C PRO A 230 -10.43 -13.44 25.33
N ASP A 231 -9.49 -13.85 26.19
CA ASP A 231 -8.68 -12.95 27.05
C ASP A 231 -7.37 -12.53 26.39
N SER A 232 -7.14 -12.88 25.14
CA SER A 232 -5.95 -12.45 24.38
C SER A 232 -5.87 -10.93 24.28
N PRO A 233 -4.68 -10.31 24.43
CA PRO A 233 -4.49 -8.88 24.20
C PRO A 233 -4.82 -8.46 22.77
N TYR A 234 -4.88 -9.40 21.84
CA TYR A 234 -5.23 -9.20 20.44
C TYR A 234 -6.69 -9.51 20.12
N ARG A 235 -7.52 -9.90 21.11
CA ARG A 235 -8.90 -10.34 20.87
C ARG A 235 -9.71 -9.29 20.11
N ASP A 236 -9.62 -8.04 20.50
CA ASP A 236 -10.36 -6.92 19.92
C ASP A 236 -9.71 -6.31 18.67
N TRP A 237 -8.55 -6.87 18.25
CA TRP A 237 -7.95 -6.55 16.96
C TRP A 237 -8.72 -7.16 15.79
N TYR A 238 -9.67 -8.06 16.08
CA TYR A 238 -10.50 -8.75 15.09
C TYR A 238 -11.97 -8.69 15.49
N GLU A 239 -12.84 -8.61 14.50
CA GLU A 239 -14.29 -8.64 14.70
C GLU A 239 -14.77 -10.09 14.56
N PHE A 240 -15.21 -10.71 15.67
CA PHE A 240 -15.82 -12.04 15.68
C PHE A 240 -17.35 -11.93 15.78
N SER A 241 -18.05 -12.56 14.86
CA SER A 241 -19.50 -12.76 14.97
C SER A 241 -19.85 -13.97 15.86
N GLU A 242 -18.96 -14.98 15.88
CA GLU A 242 -19.04 -16.14 16.77
C GLU A 242 -17.61 -16.65 17.01
N TRP A 243 -17.10 -16.43 18.23
CA TRP A 243 -15.75 -16.81 18.59
C TRP A 243 -15.61 -18.33 18.80
N PRO A 244 -14.53 -18.97 18.36
CA PRO A 244 -13.39 -18.41 17.62
C PRO A 244 -13.51 -18.52 16.08
N ASP A 245 -14.50 -19.20 15.54
CA ASP A 245 -14.49 -19.71 14.17
C ASP A 245 -15.14 -18.77 13.14
N ARG A 246 -15.94 -17.79 13.59
CA ARG A 246 -16.59 -16.83 12.70
C ARG A 246 -16.11 -15.41 12.96
N TYR A 247 -15.34 -14.90 12.04
CA TYR A 247 -14.70 -13.57 12.11
C TYR A 247 -14.70 -12.88 10.76
N ALA A 248 -14.58 -11.57 10.79
CA ALA A 248 -14.38 -10.77 9.59
C ALA A 248 -13.04 -11.15 8.92
N SER A 249 -13.08 -11.38 7.62
CA SER A 249 -11.89 -11.68 6.82
C SER A 249 -11.93 -10.90 5.51
N TRP A 250 -10.76 -10.67 4.92
CA TRP A 250 -10.67 -9.98 3.64
C TRP A 250 -11.36 -10.80 2.55
N TRP A 251 -12.39 -10.23 1.94
CA TRP A 251 -13.25 -10.86 0.92
C TRP A 251 -13.81 -12.24 1.32
N GLY A 252 -13.99 -12.49 2.61
CA GLY A 252 -14.48 -13.79 3.11
C GLY A 252 -13.44 -14.92 3.06
N ILE A 253 -12.17 -14.61 2.85
CA ILE A 253 -11.06 -15.57 2.81
C ILE A 253 -10.59 -15.84 4.25
N PRO A 254 -10.88 -17.03 4.85
CA PRO A 254 -10.67 -17.25 6.28
C PRO A 254 -9.21 -17.19 6.73
N ILE A 255 -8.26 -17.46 5.83
CA ILE A 255 -6.84 -17.39 6.14
C ILE A 255 -6.30 -15.96 6.24
N LEU A 256 -7.15 -14.95 5.95
CA LEU A 256 -6.81 -13.53 5.99
C LEU A 256 -7.77 -12.77 6.92
N PRO A 257 -7.71 -13.00 8.26
CA PRO A 257 -8.54 -12.29 9.22
C PRO A 257 -8.30 -10.79 9.18
N LYS A 258 -9.42 -10.02 9.05
CA LYS A 258 -9.38 -8.57 8.89
C LYS A 258 -9.10 -7.87 10.22
N LEU A 259 -8.18 -6.91 10.20
CA LEU A 259 -7.85 -6.09 11.35
C LEU A 259 -8.94 -5.05 11.64
N ASN A 260 -9.26 -4.87 12.90
CA ASN A 260 -10.24 -3.91 13.39
C ASN A 260 -9.56 -2.58 13.75
N HIS A 261 -9.41 -1.70 12.78
CA HIS A 261 -8.81 -0.37 13.01
C HIS A 261 -9.71 0.61 13.80
N LYS A 262 -10.94 0.21 14.17
CA LYS A 262 -11.74 0.98 15.15
C LYS A 262 -11.21 0.79 16.57
N ASN A 263 -10.50 -0.30 16.83
CA ASN A 263 -9.77 -0.51 18.08
C ASN A 263 -8.50 0.35 18.06
N ASP A 264 -8.40 1.28 19.02
CA ASP A 264 -7.31 2.26 19.08
C ASP A 264 -5.94 1.60 19.29
N VAL A 265 -5.88 0.49 20.03
CA VAL A 265 -4.61 -0.23 20.26
C VAL A 265 -4.13 -0.88 18.97
N CYS A 266 -5.03 -1.54 18.23
CA CYS A 266 -4.73 -2.11 16.93
C CYS A 266 -4.26 -1.02 15.95
N ARG A 267 -5.01 0.08 15.86
CA ARG A 267 -4.69 1.18 14.95
C ARG A 267 -3.35 1.83 15.30
N SER A 268 -3.13 2.15 16.58
CA SER A 268 -1.88 2.78 17.06
C SER A 268 -0.65 1.89 16.87
N PHE A 269 -0.80 0.57 16.84
CA PHE A 269 0.30 -0.34 16.53
C PHE A 269 0.90 -0.08 15.14
N PHE A 270 0.09 0.37 14.18
CA PHE A 270 0.55 0.72 12.83
C PHE A 270 0.86 2.21 12.68
N THR A 271 -0.01 3.07 13.25
CA THR A 271 -0.03 4.52 13.01
C THR A 271 0.64 5.35 14.10
N GLY A 272 0.94 4.75 15.26
CA GLY A 272 1.54 5.46 16.38
C GLY A 272 2.96 5.95 16.10
N VAL A 273 3.46 6.84 16.96
CA VAL A 273 4.81 7.40 16.85
C VAL A 273 5.91 6.32 16.78
N ASP A 274 5.75 5.22 17.51
CA ASP A 274 6.63 4.04 17.46
C ASP A 274 5.99 2.86 16.70
N GLY A 275 4.90 3.14 16.00
CA GLY A 275 4.16 2.15 15.23
C GLY A 275 4.96 1.62 14.04
N VAL A 276 4.43 0.57 13.42
CA VAL A 276 5.10 -0.11 12.30
C VAL A 276 5.47 0.87 11.18
N GLY A 277 4.56 1.79 10.83
CA GLY A 277 4.80 2.79 9.79
C GLY A 277 6.04 3.63 10.03
N ALA A 278 6.11 4.28 11.19
CA ALA A 278 7.20 5.17 11.57
C ALA A 278 8.53 4.40 11.83
N ARG A 279 8.42 3.21 12.44
CA ARG A 279 9.57 2.35 12.79
C ARG A 279 10.47 2.05 11.59
N TYR A 280 9.89 1.62 10.48
CA TYR A 280 10.69 1.27 9.30
C TYR A 280 11.19 2.49 8.53
N ILE A 281 10.48 3.63 8.58
CA ILE A 281 11.01 4.90 8.08
C ILE A 281 12.29 5.31 8.83
N ARG A 282 12.28 5.25 10.16
CA ARG A 282 13.48 5.50 10.98
C ARG A 282 14.60 4.52 10.68
N ARG A 283 14.25 3.29 10.29
CA ARG A 283 15.23 2.28 9.88
C ARG A 283 15.88 2.59 8.53
N GLY A 284 15.30 3.45 7.72
CA GLY A 284 15.91 3.93 6.47
C GLY A 284 15.17 3.58 5.19
N ILE A 285 13.95 3.01 5.27
CA ILE A 285 13.14 2.90 4.06
C ILE A 285 12.65 4.28 3.63
N ALA A 286 12.33 4.43 2.35
CA ALA A 286 11.94 5.70 1.77
C ALA A 286 10.42 5.88 1.67
N GLY A 287 9.63 4.87 2.05
CA GLY A 287 8.19 4.96 1.99
C GLY A 287 7.49 3.62 2.04
N TRP A 288 6.18 3.69 1.86
CA TRP A 288 5.27 2.56 1.91
C TRP A 288 4.37 2.49 0.67
N ARG A 289 4.14 1.29 0.16
CA ARG A 289 2.98 0.99 -0.66
C ARG A 289 1.95 0.32 0.24
N LEU A 290 0.76 0.87 0.34
CA LEU A 290 -0.32 0.32 1.15
C LEU A 290 -1.16 -0.63 0.32
N ASP A 291 -1.14 -1.90 0.72
CA ASP A 291 -1.97 -2.95 0.16
C ASP A 291 -3.44 -2.66 0.44
N VAL A 292 -4.28 -2.83 -0.59
CA VAL A 292 -5.73 -2.56 -0.55
C VAL A 292 -6.09 -1.28 0.23
N ALA A 293 -5.46 -0.16 -0.11
CA ALA A 293 -5.60 1.10 0.60
C ALA A 293 -7.05 1.60 0.69
N ASP A 294 -7.92 1.19 -0.21
CA ASP A 294 -9.34 1.51 -0.20
C ASP A 294 -10.15 0.74 0.86
N GLU A 295 -9.58 -0.30 1.47
CA GLU A 295 -10.13 -1.00 2.63
C GLU A 295 -9.70 -0.36 3.98
N LEU A 296 -8.68 0.50 3.98
CA LEU A 296 -8.24 1.24 5.16
C LEU A 296 -9.14 2.45 5.41
N SER A 297 -9.46 2.75 6.67
CA SER A 297 -10.28 3.92 7.01
C SER A 297 -9.54 5.24 6.80
N ASP A 298 -10.29 6.35 6.64
CA ASP A 298 -9.69 7.68 6.55
C ASP A 298 -8.89 8.03 7.82
N ASP A 299 -9.40 7.66 9.01
CA ASP A 299 -8.69 7.91 10.28
C ASP A 299 -7.35 7.17 10.32
N PHE A 300 -7.33 5.91 9.85
CA PHE A 300 -6.08 5.15 9.73
C PHE A 300 -5.09 5.85 8.78
N LEU A 301 -5.55 6.26 7.61
CA LEU A 301 -4.70 6.88 6.60
C LEU A 301 -4.16 8.24 7.07
N ASP A 302 -4.99 9.06 7.73
CA ASP A 302 -4.58 10.35 8.28
C ASP A 302 -3.51 10.20 9.37
N GLU A 303 -3.73 9.30 10.33
CA GLU A 303 -2.78 9.01 11.40
C GLU A 303 -1.48 8.38 10.85
N PHE A 304 -1.60 7.43 9.92
CA PHE A 304 -0.45 6.78 9.29
C PHE A 304 0.41 7.79 8.53
N HIS A 305 -0.22 8.65 7.73
CA HIS A 305 0.46 9.71 7.01
C HIS A 305 1.21 10.63 7.98
N ALA A 306 0.54 11.10 9.04
CA ALA A 306 1.14 11.99 10.02
C ALA A 306 2.38 11.36 10.71
N SER A 307 2.28 10.10 11.15
CA SER A 307 3.38 9.40 11.82
C SER A 307 4.56 9.10 10.90
N VAL A 308 4.29 8.70 9.66
CA VAL A 308 5.30 8.44 8.63
C VAL A 308 6.03 9.73 8.25
N ARG A 309 5.32 10.85 8.08
CA ARG A 309 5.92 12.16 7.81
C ARG A 309 6.79 12.63 8.95
N ALA A 310 6.32 12.55 10.20
CA ALA A 310 7.10 12.91 11.39
C ALA A 310 8.39 12.09 11.50
N ALA A 311 8.34 10.77 11.29
CA ALA A 311 9.53 9.93 11.27
C ALA A 311 10.50 10.28 10.12
N GLY A 312 9.97 10.74 8.99
CA GLY A 312 10.77 11.22 7.85
C GLY A 312 11.54 12.50 8.15
N GLU A 313 10.94 13.43 8.90
CA GLU A 313 11.60 14.66 9.34
C GLU A 313 12.83 14.38 10.21
N GLU A 314 12.74 13.37 11.09
CA GLU A 314 13.88 12.93 11.90
C GLU A 314 15.06 12.41 11.04
N SER A 315 14.74 11.86 9.86
CA SER A 315 15.72 11.28 8.92
C SER A 315 16.17 12.25 7.82
N ALA A 316 15.69 13.49 7.84
CA ALA A 316 15.88 14.51 6.79
C ALA A 316 15.50 14.01 5.37
N ARG A 317 14.57 13.07 5.28
CA ARG A 317 14.01 12.54 4.03
C ARG A 317 12.49 12.51 4.11
N LYS A 318 11.82 13.14 3.15
CA LYS A 318 10.38 13.04 3.01
C LYS A 318 10.01 11.65 2.46
N PRO A 319 9.30 10.80 3.23
CA PRO A 319 8.85 9.49 2.76
C PRO A 319 7.73 9.63 1.73
N VAL A 320 7.54 8.61 0.89
CA VAL A 320 6.39 8.50 -0.01
C VAL A 320 5.39 7.47 0.53
N ILE A 321 4.10 7.72 0.32
CA ILE A 321 3.01 6.78 0.62
C ILE A 321 2.21 6.56 -0.66
N ILE A 322 2.26 5.33 -1.18
CA ILE A 322 1.54 4.90 -2.38
C ILE A 322 0.37 4.03 -1.92
N GLY A 323 -0.82 4.24 -2.46
CA GLY A 323 -1.98 3.40 -2.18
C GLY A 323 -2.33 2.50 -3.35
N GLU A 324 -2.65 1.23 -3.08
CA GLU A 324 -3.33 0.40 -4.07
C GLU A 324 -4.83 0.73 -4.06
N VAL A 325 -5.31 1.30 -5.15
CA VAL A 325 -6.72 1.60 -5.36
C VAL A 325 -7.11 1.14 -6.76
N TRP A 326 -8.11 0.26 -6.87
CA TRP A 326 -8.47 -0.39 -8.15
C TRP A 326 -9.40 0.45 -9.03
N GLU A 327 -9.80 1.62 -8.56
CA GLU A 327 -10.67 2.55 -9.26
C GLU A 327 -10.00 3.92 -9.36
N ASN A 328 -10.70 4.89 -9.94
CA ASN A 328 -10.21 6.26 -9.96
C ASN A 328 -10.15 6.82 -8.53
N ALA A 329 -8.94 6.92 -7.98
CA ALA A 329 -8.68 7.36 -6.61
C ALA A 329 -9.24 8.75 -6.29
N ALA A 330 -9.32 9.65 -7.30
CA ALA A 330 -9.88 10.99 -7.14
C ALA A 330 -11.40 11.01 -6.95
N GLU A 331 -12.10 9.95 -7.38
CA GLU A 331 -13.56 9.85 -7.37
C GLU A 331 -14.10 8.77 -6.44
N LYS A 332 -13.22 7.94 -5.89
CA LYS A 332 -13.61 6.80 -5.05
C LYS A 332 -14.54 7.21 -3.93
N THR A 333 -15.67 6.51 -3.85
CA THR A 333 -16.61 6.61 -2.73
C THR A 333 -16.65 5.27 -2.00
N ALA A 334 -16.38 5.28 -0.71
CA ALA A 334 -16.50 4.11 0.16
C ALA A 334 -17.07 4.53 1.51
N TYR A 335 -17.74 3.63 2.20
CA TYR A 335 -18.36 3.88 3.51
C TYR A 335 -19.31 5.09 3.53
N GLY A 336 -20.01 5.35 2.40
CA GLY A 336 -20.92 6.48 2.24
C GLY A 336 -20.25 7.86 2.11
N ARG A 337 -18.92 7.91 1.92
CA ARG A 337 -18.14 9.14 1.79
C ARG A 337 -17.24 9.08 0.56
N ARG A 338 -16.97 10.25 -0.04
CA ARG A 338 -15.87 10.37 -0.98
C ARG A 338 -14.55 10.26 -0.22
N ARG A 339 -13.66 9.40 -0.73
CA ARG A 339 -12.34 9.21 -0.12
C ARG A 339 -11.44 10.41 -0.42
N ARG A 340 -10.48 10.66 0.46
CA ARG A 340 -9.62 11.84 0.44
C ARG A 340 -8.16 11.52 0.08
N TYR A 341 -7.93 10.46 -0.65
CA TYR A 341 -6.59 9.91 -0.91
C TYR A 341 -5.59 10.98 -1.37
N LEU A 342 -5.73 11.45 -2.62
CA LEU A 342 -4.80 12.41 -3.21
C LEU A 342 -5.14 13.84 -2.82
N GLN A 343 -6.42 14.22 -2.94
CA GLN A 343 -6.88 15.56 -2.64
C GLN A 343 -6.82 15.90 -1.14
N GLY A 344 -6.90 14.91 -0.26
CA GLY A 344 -6.76 15.09 1.19
C GLY A 344 -5.33 14.89 1.69
N GLY A 345 -4.37 14.58 0.80
CA GLY A 345 -2.97 14.37 1.16
C GLY A 345 -2.73 13.15 2.05
N GLN A 346 -3.58 12.11 1.94
CA GLN A 346 -3.40 10.84 2.65
C GLN A 346 -2.37 9.96 1.96
N LEU A 347 -2.34 10.02 0.63
CA LEU A 347 -1.46 9.27 -0.25
C LEU A 347 -0.77 10.24 -1.23
N ASP A 348 0.45 9.92 -1.63
CA ASP A 348 1.20 10.66 -2.64
C ASP A 348 0.87 10.19 -4.06
N SER A 349 0.49 8.93 -4.19
CA SER A 349 0.15 8.30 -5.46
C SER A 349 -0.80 7.10 -5.26
#